data_26c031475a151498ff8961bdc5ba780f
#
_entry.id   26c031475a151498ff8961bdc5ba780f
#
_cell.length_a   1.000
_cell.length_b   1.000
_cell.length_c   1.000
_cell.angle_alpha   90.00
_cell.angle_beta   90.00
_cell.angle_gamma   90.00
#
_symmetry.space_group_name_H-M   'P 1'
#
loop_
_entity.id
_entity.type
_entity.pdbx_description
1 polymer ?
#
loop_
_entity_poly.entity_id
_entity_poly.type
_entity_poly.pdbx_seq_one_letter_code
_entity_poly.pdbx_strand_id
1 'polypeptide(L)'
;MPASASEVVLAASGLGKTYAQPVLGEVSLNLRAGEVLALTGENGAGKSTLSKLISGLEVPTTGHMTYRGQAYAPGSRSKAERLGVRMVMQELNLLPTLTVAENLFLDSLPSRFGWISHKRLRQLATAAMARVGLDAIDPDTPVGELGIGHQQMVEIARNLIGDCHVLILDEPTAMLTAREVELLFTQIERLRARGVAIVYISHRLEELQRVAQRIVVLRDGRLVCDEPIQRYSSAELVNLMVGRELGEHIDLGRRQIGAPLLKVDQLCRGDKVREVSFEVRAGEIFGISGLIGAGRTELLRLIYGADRADSGGIALGQPPQAVSIDSPKAAVRAGIALITEDRKGEGLLLTQSISANIALGNLGAVSRAGVLDAEAEKALAERQIQAMRIRSAGAQQVVGELSGGNQQKVVIGRWLERDCQVLLFDEPTRGIDVGAKFDIYGLLAELARQGKALVVVSSDLRELMLICDRIAVLSAGRLIDTFARDHWSQDQLLAAAFAGYQKRDALLHDAAPRMNA
;
A
#
# COMPACT_ATOMS: atom_id res chain seq x y z
N MET A 1 20.43 33.47 -14.62
CA MET A 1 19.37 34.45 -14.31
C MET A 1 18.63 33.87 -13.11
N PRO A 2 18.36 34.61 -12.03
CA PRO A 2 17.56 34.09 -10.92
C PRO A 2 16.16 33.78 -11.46
N ALA A 3 15.64 32.61 -11.12
CA ALA A 3 14.30 32.19 -11.49
C ALA A 3 13.30 33.23 -10.98
N SER A 4 12.50 33.79 -11.87
CA SER A 4 11.39 34.66 -11.51
C SER A 4 10.52 33.90 -10.52
N ALA A 5 10.13 34.57 -9.42
CA ALA A 5 9.20 33.99 -8.45
C ALA A 5 7.98 33.52 -9.24
N SER A 6 7.75 32.17 -9.28
CA SER A 6 6.64 31.61 -10.02
C SER A 6 5.32 32.15 -9.45
N GLU A 7 4.41 32.56 -10.33
CA GLU A 7 3.11 33.13 -9.98
C GLU A 7 2.32 32.20 -9.09
N VAL A 8 1.73 32.71 -8.00
CA VAL A 8 0.82 31.94 -7.14
C VAL A 8 -0.50 31.74 -7.88
N VAL A 9 -0.80 30.48 -8.21
CA VAL A 9 -2.02 30.08 -8.91
C VAL A 9 -3.17 29.92 -7.95
N LEU A 10 -2.93 29.30 -6.79
CA LEU A 10 -3.94 29.08 -5.74
C LEU A 10 -3.30 29.34 -4.39
N ALA A 11 -3.99 30.10 -3.54
CA ALA A 11 -3.60 30.30 -2.15
C ALA A 11 -4.73 29.89 -1.22
N ALA A 12 -4.37 29.18 -0.16
CA ALA A 12 -5.25 28.79 0.94
C ALA A 12 -4.81 29.52 2.20
N SER A 13 -5.74 30.08 2.95
CA SER A 13 -5.47 30.86 4.17
C SER A 13 -6.38 30.37 5.29
N GLY A 14 -5.77 29.79 6.35
CA GLY A 14 -6.45 29.33 7.56
C GLY A 14 -7.52 28.27 7.29
N LEU A 15 -7.34 27.40 6.29
CA LEU A 15 -8.34 26.37 5.96
C LEU A 15 -8.53 25.39 7.12
N GLY A 16 -9.78 25.24 7.53
CA GLY A 16 -10.19 24.22 8.49
C GLY A 16 -11.42 23.45 8.02
N LYS A 17 -11.50 22.19 8.42
CA LYS A 17 -12.66 21.32 8.19
C LYS A 17 -12.99 20.53 9.44
N THR A 18 -14.23 20.66 9.87
CA THR A 18 -14.82 19.90 10.97
C THR A 18 -15.99 19.09 10.42
N TYR A 19 -16.00 17.79 10.67
CA TYR A 19 -17.14 16.89 10.52
C TYR A 19 -17.77 16.68 11.93
N ALA A 20 -17.87 15.45 12.41
CA ALA A 20 -18.20 15.20 13.80
C ALA A 20 -17.06 15.62 14.76
N GLN A 21 -15.81 15.61 14.24
CA GLN A 21 -14.61 16.09 14.94
C GLN A 21 -13.76 16.95 13.97
N PRO A 22 -12.91 17.85 14.50
CA PRO A 22 -11.97 18.61 13.66
C PRO A 22 -11.00 17.64 12.94
N VAL A 23 -10.88 17.80 11.62
CA VAL A 23 -9.98 16.98 10.78
C VAL A 23 -8.86 17.84 10.20
N LEU A 24 -9.12 19.12 9.94
CA LEU A 24 -8.13 20.05 9.43
C LEU A 24 -8.25 21.37 10.19
N GLY A 25 -7.12 21.91 10.68
CA GLY A 25 -7.07 23.13 11.48
C GLY A 25 -6.08 24.15 10.92
N GLU A 26 -6.60 25.29 10.46
CA GLU A 26 -5.84 26.50 10.11
C GLU A 26 -4.68 26.30 9.12
N VAL A 27 -4.86 25.44 8.11
CA VAL A 27 -3.83 25.17 7.10
C VAL A 27 -3.76 26.34 6.12
N SER A 28 -2.55 26.89 5.96
CA SER A 28 -2.25 27.94 4.97
C SER A 28 -1.14 27.44 4.06
N LEU A 29 -1.35 27.51 2.74
CA LEU A 29 -0.36 27.14 1.74
C LEU A 29 -0.63 27.84 0.40
N ASN A 30 0.39 27.88 -0.44
CA ASN A 30 0.31 28.45 -1.78
C ASN A 30 0.75 27.40 -2.82
N LEU A 31 0.05 27.33 -3.95
CA LEU A 31 0.44 26.54 -5.12
C LEU A 31 0.94 27.50 -6.22
N ARG A 32 2.11 27.20 -6.76
CA ARG A 32 2.78 28.08 -7.75
C ARG A 32 2.77 27.43 -9.13
N ALA A 33 2.68 28.25 -10.16
CA ALA A 33 2.76 27.80 -11.55
C ALA A 33 4.09 27.06 -11.81
N GLY A 34 4.01 25.87 -12.42
CA GLY A 34 5.19 25.08 -12.75
C GLY A 34 5.95 24.50 -11.56
N GLU A 35 5.27 24.33 -10.41
CA GLU A 35 5.80 23.67 -9.20
C GLU A 35 5.10 22.35 -8.97
N VAL A 36 5.86 21.34 -8.56
CA VAL A 36 5.32 20.11 -7.95
C VAL A 36 5.48 20.22 -6.44
N LEU A 37 4.35 20.33 -5.74
CA LEU A 37 4.26 20.32 -4.29
C LEU A 37 3.98 18.88 -3.82
N ALA A 38 4.91 18.29 -3.08
CA ALA A 38 4.65 17.06 -2.35
C ALA A 38 3.76 17.34 -1.15
N LEU A 39 2.61 16.66 -1.04
CA LEU A 39 1.76 16.69 0.14
C LEU A 39 1.82 15.34 0.84
N THR A 40 2.40 15.30 2.03
CA THR A 40 2.62 14.05 2.77
C THR A 40 2.21 14.17 4.24
N GLY A 41 2.24 13.06 4.97
CA GLY A 41 1.83 12.94 6.37
C GLY A 41 1.20 11.58 6.65
N GLU A 42 0.95 11.26 7.92
CA GLU A 42 0.28 10.02 8.33
C GLU A 42 -1.14 9.89 7.75
N ASN A 43 -1.68 8.66 7.76
CA ASN A 43 -3.09 8.46 7.44
C ASN A 43 -3.96 9.15 8.50
N GLY A 44 -4.99 9.87 8.04
CA GLY A 44 -5.81 10.70 8.92
C GLY A 44 -5.24 12.10 9.19
N ALA A 45 -4.05 12.45 8.70
CA ALA A 45 -3.44 13.77 8.87
C ALA A 45 -4.19 14.91 8.15
N GLY A 46 -5.23 14.60 7.35
CA GLY A 46 -6.02 15.62 6.65
C GLY A 46 -5.65 15.83 5.18
N LYS A 47 -4.70 15.06 4.60
CA LYS A 47 -4.28 15.21 3.19
C LYS A 47 -5.44 15.16 2.20
N SER A 48 -6.21 14.08 2.23
CA SER A 48 -7.37 13.90 1.34
C SER A 48 -8.47 14.93 1.61
N THR A 49 -8.62 15.40 2.86
CA THR A 49 -9.55 16.50 3.19
C THR A 49 -9.10 17.80 2.54
N LEU A 50 -7.81 18.16 2.67
CA LEU A 50 -7.25 19.35 2.03
C LEU A 50 -7.42 19.31 0.50
N SER A 51 -7.15 18.16 -0.12
CA SER A 51 -7.32 17.96 -1.57
C SER A 51 -8.78 18.10 -2.00
N LYS A 52 -9.73 17.56 -1.22
CA LYS A 52 -11.16 17.70 -1.46
C LYS A 52 -11.64 19.16 -1.33
N LEU A 53 -11.09 19.93 -0.38
CA LEU A 53 -11.35 21.37 -0.28
C LEU A 53 -10.85 22.12 -1.51
N ILE A 54 -9.62 21.88 -1.95
CA ILE A 54 -9.03 22.53 -3.12
C ILE A 54 -9.80 22.15 -4.40
N SER A 55 -10.18 20.89 -4.56
CA SER A 55 -10.91 20.39 -5.74
C SER A 55 -12.41 20.70 -5.74
N GLY A 56 -12.94 21.36 -4.69
CA GLY A 56 -14.36 21.69 -4.59
C GLY A 56 -15.29 20.53 -4.31
N LEU A 57 -14.75 19.37 -3.94
CA LEU A 57 -15.55 18.22 -3.46
C LEU A 57 -16.11 18.44 -2.07
N GLU A 58 -15.44 19.29 -1.28
CA GLU A 58 -15.84 19.70 0.07
C GLU A 58 -15.77 21.22 0.20
N VAL A 59 -16.51 21.75 1.17
CA VAL A 59 -16.50 23.18 1.51
C VAL A 59 -15.76 23.36 2.84
N PRO A 60 -14.84 24.33 2.97
CA PRO A 60 -14.16 24.59 4.24
C PRO A 60 -15.15 25.05 5.31
N THR A 61 -14.88 24.67 6.57
CA THR A 61 -15.62 25.18 7.75
C THR A 61 -15.09 26.54 8.16
N THR A 62 -13.76 26.74 8.05
CA THR A 62 -13.07 28.02 8.33
C THR A 62 -12.03 28.30 7.26
N GLY A 63 -11.60 29.56 7.19
CA GLY A 63 -10.62 30.00 6.21
C GLY A 63 -11.19 30.27 4.82
N HIS A 64 -10.35 30.61 3.89
CA HIS A 64 -10.73 30.93 2.51
C HIS A 64 -9.62 30.57 1.53
N MET A 65 -9.98 30.49 0.25
CA MET A 65 -9.03 30.28 -0.84
C MET A 65 -9.13 31.40 -1.87
N THR A 66 -8.02 31.65 -2.55
CA THR A 66 -7.96 32.52 -3.73
C THR A 66 -7.36 31.76 -4.90
N TYR A 67 -7.86 32.00 -6.10
CA TYR A 67 -7.38 31.46 -7.34
C TYR A 67 -7.03 32.61 -8.28
N ARG A 68 -5.75 32.73 -8.69
CA ARG A 68 -5.23 33.87 -9.47
C ARG A 68 -5.64 35.21 -8.87
N GLY A 69 -5.53 35.35 -7.55
CA GLY A 69 -5.88 36.55 -6.81
C GLY A 69 -7.36 36.86 -6.63
N GLN A 70 -8.25 36.03 -7.16
CA GLN A 70 -9.71 36.16 -6.99
C GLN A 70 -10.23 35.15 -5.95
N ALA A 71 -11.33 35.49 -5.27
CA ALA A 71 -11.96 34.59 -4.32
C ALA A 71 -12.34 33.25 -4.98
N TYR A 72 -11.94 32.14 -4.35
CA TYR A 72 -12.15 30.79 -4.84
C TYR A 72 -12.98 29.96 -3.84
N ALA A 73 -14.24 29.73 -4.18
CA ALA A 73 -15.16 28.89 -3.42
C ALA A 73 -16.03 28.10 -4.41
N PRO A 74 -15.50 27.03 -5.03
CA PRO A 74 -16.15 26.38 -6.17
C PRO A 74 -17.49 25.73 -5.81
N GLY A 75 -17.68 25.23 -4.58
CA GLY A 75 -18.90 24.60 -4.10
C GLY A 75 -19.30 23.33 -4.84
N SER A 76 -18.56 22.91 -5.85
CA SER A 76 -18.66 21.60 -6.53
C SER A 76 -17.43 21.32 -7.38
N ARG A 77 -17.12 20.02 -7.58
CA ARG A 77 -16.05 19.53 -8.45
C ARG A 77 -16.14 20.13 -9.87
N SER A 78 -17.31 20.10 -10.48
CA SER A 78 -17.52 20.59 -11.84
C SER A 78 -17.22 22.10 -11.98
N LYS A 79 -17.44 22.92 -10.93
CA LYS A 79 -17.05 24.33 -10.93
C LYS A 79 -15.54 24.50 -10.83
N ALA A 80 -14.87 23.70 -9.99
CA ALA A 80 -13.40 23.69 -9.88
C ALA A 80 -12.75 23.30 -11.22
N GLU A 81 -13.24 22.24 -11.86
CA GLU A 81 -12.75 21.75 -13.16
C GLU A 81 -12.90 22.80 -14.27
N ARG A 82 -13.99 23.57 -14.30
CA ARG A 82 -14.16 24.69 -15.24
C ARG A 82 -13.15 25.82 -15.04
N LEU A 83 -12.67 25.99 -13.81
CA LEU A 83 -11.60 26.96 -13.49
C LEU A 83 -10.20 26.39 -13.72
N GLY A 84 -10.09 25.11 -14.11
CA GLY A 84 -8.82 24.45 -14.36
C GLY A 84 -8.18 23.83 -13.13
N VAL A 85 -8.93 23.59 -12.05
CA VAL A 85 -8.48 22.81 -10.88
C VAL A 85 -9.04 21.39 -11.00
N ARG A 86 -8.16 20.41 -11.13
CA ARG A 86 -8.51 19.01 -11.40
C ARG A 86 -7.88 18.07 -10.39
N MET A 87 -8.56 16.93 -10.16
CA MET A 87 -8.09 15.92 -9.19
C MET A 87 -8.26 14.53 -9.75
N VAL A 88 -7.16 13.77 -9.75
CA VAL A 88 -7.12 12.31 -9.94
C VAL A 88 -7.14 11.70 -8.55
N MET A 89 -8.17 10.90 -8.26
CA MET A 89 -8.36 10.25 -6.97
C MET A 89 -7.65 8.90 -6.92
N GLN A 90 -7.46 8.37 -5.73
CA GLN A 90 -6.84 7.07 -5.48
C GLN A 90 -7.65 5.92 -6.11
N GLU A 91 -8.98 6.00 -6.07
CA GLU A 91 -9.86 5.04 -6.76
C GLU A 91 -10.19 5.55 -8.17
N LEU A 92 -10.12 4.65 -9.15
CA LEU A 92 -10.39 4.97 -10.54
C LEU A 92 -11.88 5.27 -10.75
N ASN A 93 -12.17 6.43 -11.34
CA ASN A 93 -13.52 6.84 -11.70
C ASN A 93 -13.84 6.58 -13.19
N LEU A 94 -13.45 5.44 -13.70
CA LEU A 94 -13.70 5.02 -15.06
C LEU A 94 -14.89 4.05 -15.11
N LEU A 95 -15.62 4.08 -16.21
CA LEU A 95 -16.69 3.12 -16.50
C LEU A 95 -16.12 1.95 -17.30
N PRO A 96 -15.93 0.74 -16.70
CA PRO A 96 -15.21 -0.36 -17.33
C PRO A 96 -15.83 -0.85 -18.65
N THR A 97 -17.14 -0.70 -18.80
CA THR A 97 -17.93 -1.12 -19.96
C THR A 97 -17.84 -0.16 -21.14
N LEU A 98 -17.41 1.08 -20.91
CA LEU A 98 -17.24 2.09 -21.95
C LEU A 98 -15.82 2.06 -22.52
N THR A 99 -15.70 2.49 -23.78
CA THR A 99 -14.41 2.60 -24.46
C THR A 99 -13.52 3.67 -23.82
N VAL A 100 -12.22 3.63 -24.12
CA VAL A 100 -11.27 4.69 -23.73
C VAL A 100 -11.76 6.05 -24.23
N ALA A 101 -12.21 6.14 -25.48
CA ALA A 101 -12.70 7.38 -26.08
C ALA A 101 -13.92 7.93 -25.35
N GLU A 102 -14.88 7.09 -25.00
CA GLU A 102 -16.06 7.48 -24.25
C GLU A 102 -15.74 7.90 -22.82
N ASN A 103 -14.84 7.19 -22.12
CA ASN A 103 -14.39 7.58 -20.79
C ASN A 103 -13.66 8.92 -20.79
N LEU A 104 -12.80 9.18 -21.79
CA LEU A 104 -12.07 10.45 -21.91
C LEU A 104 -13.00 11.65 -22.09
N PHE A 105 -14.09 11.51 -22.84
CA PHE A 105 -14.99 12.60 -23.20
C PHE A 105 -16.40 12.46 -22.61
N LEU A 106 -16.57 11.68 -21.53
CA LEU A 106 -17.88 11.38 -20.93
C LEU A 106 -18.72 12.65 -20.66
N ASP A 107 -18.08 13.70 -20.16
CA ASP A 107 -18.73 14.96 -19.85
C ASP A 107 -18.88 15.91 -21.06
N SER A 108 -18.31 15.56 -22.22
CA SER A 108 -18.25 16.43 -23.41
C SER A 108 -18.27 15.63 -24.72
N LEU A 109 -19.14 14.63 -24.80
CA LEU A 109 -19.30 13.81 -25.99
C LEU A 109 -19.63 14.70 -27.22
N PRO A 110 -18.87 14.59 -28.32
CA PRO A 110 -19.11 15.39 -29.52
C PRO A 110 -20.42 14.95 -30.18
N SER A 111 -21.47 15.72 -29.95
CA SER A 111 -22.82 15.44 -30.44
C SER A 111 -23.35 16.55 -31.33
N ARG A 112 -24.19 16.21 -32.30
CA ARG A 112 -24.94 17.15 -33.13
C ARG A 112 -26.37 16.63 -33.25
N PHE A 113 -27.35 17.45 -32.90
CA PHE A 113 -28.77 17.09 -32.87
C PHE A 113 -29.06 15.82 -32.05
N GLY A 114 -28.36 15.61 -30.94
CA GLY A 114 -28.53 14.43 -30.11
C GLY A 114 -27.79 13.16 -30.56
N TRP A 115 -27.13 13.19 -31.72
CA TRP A 115 -26.34 12.06 -32.23
C TRP A 115 -24.86 12.24 -31.95
N ILE A 116 -24.22 11.21 -31.38
CA ILE A 116 -22.79 11.21 -31.08
C ILE A 116 -22.00 10.95 -32.38
N SER A 117 -21.00 11.80 -32.64
CA SER A 117 -20.07 11.61 -33.75
C SER A 117 -18.88 10.73 -33.35
N HIS A 118 -19.01 9.40 -33.49
CA HIS A 118 -17.93 8.45 -33.16
C HIS A 118 -16.62 8.76 -33.88
N LYS A 119 -16.68 9.18 -35.16
CA LYS A 119 -15.48 9.58 -35.90
C LYS A 119 -14.75 10.76 -35.23
N ARG A 120 -15.51 11.77 -34.80
CA ARG A 120 -14.94 12.93 -34.12
C ARG A 120 -14.44 12.57 -32.72
N LEU A 121 -15.17 11.73 -31.99
CA LEU A 121 -14.81 11.22 -30.68
C LEU A 121 -13.45 10.48 -30.76
N ARG A 122 -13.31 9.55 -31.72
CA ARG A 122 -12.07 8.79 -31.92
C ARG A 122 -10.88 9.72 -32.24
N GLN A 123 -11.04 10.74 -33.09
CA GLN A 123 -9.99 11.70 -33.42
C GLN A 123 -9.53 12.48 -32.17
N LEU A 124 -10.47 12.96 -31.36
CA LEU A 124 -10.19 13.70 -30.14
C LEU A 124 -9.50 12.79 -29.09
N ALA A 125 -9.97 11.55 -28.95
CA ALA A 125 -9.40 10.57 -28.05
C ALA A 125 -7.96 10.22 -28.43
N THR A 126 -7.69 9.93 -29.71
CA THR A 126 -6.32 9.66 -30.20
C THR A 126 -5.38 10.82 -29.87
N ALA A 127 -5.81 12.06 -30.08
CA ALA A 127 -5.00 13.22 -29.75
C ALA A 127 -4.77 13.40 -28.23
N ALA A 128 -5.75 13.07 -27.38
CA ALA A 128 -5.62 13.11 -25.94
C ALA A 128 -4.69 12.00 -25.42
N MET A 129 -4.85 10.78 -25.94
CA MET A 129 -4.04 9.61 -25.60
C MET A 129 -2.56 9.81 -25.94
N ALA A 130 -2.26 10.38 -27.11
CA ALA A 130 -0.89 10.72 -27.52
C ALA A 130 -0.18 11.67 -26.54
N ARG A 131 -0.92 12.55 -25.87
CA ARG A 131 -0.34 13.47 -24.87
C ARG A 131 0.22 12.76 -23.63
N VAL A 132 -0.30 11.57 -23.32
CA VAL A 132 0.07 10.80 -22.12
C VAL A 132 0.81 9.49 -22.46
N GLY A 133 1.16 9.27 -23.74
CA GLY A 133 1.92 8.10 -24.17
C GLY A 133 1.10 6.82 -24.28
N LEU A 134 -0.20 6.94 -24.55
CA LEU A 134 -1.12 5.80 -24.78
C LEU A 134 -1.34 5.52 -26.27
N ASP A 135 -0.39 5.86 -27.14
CA ASP A 135 -0.52 5.74 -28.58
C ASP A 135 -0.73 4.30 -29.09
N ALA A 136 -0.28 3.32 -28.31
CA ALA A 136 -0.40 1.90 -28.67
C ALA A 136 -1.78 1.30 -28.37
N ILE A 137 -2.68 2.04 -27.70
CA ILE A 137 -4.00 1.55 -27.32
C ILE A 137 -5.03 2.07 -28.33
N ASP A 138 -5.93 1.17 -28.81
CA ASP A 138 -7.05 1.60 -29.64
C ASP A 138 -8.07 2.38 -28.78
N PRO A 139 -8.45 3.61 -29.18
CA PRO A 139 -9.46 4.40 -28.47
C PRO A 139 -10.82 3.70 -28.29
N ASP A 140 -11.14 2.72 -29.13
CA ASP A 140 -12.39 1.97 -29.09
C ASP A 140 -12.31 0.73 -28.15
N THR A 141 -11.16 0.49 -27.51
CA THR A 141 -11.01 -0.60 -26.51
C THR A 141 -11.82 -0.29 -25.25
N PRO A 142 -12.64 -1.21 -24.73
CA PRO A 142 -13.28 -1.07 -23.41
C PRO A 142 -12.23 -0.91 -22.31
N VAL A 143 -12.43 0.06 -21.41
CA VAL A 143 -11.45 0.34 -20.35
C VAL A 143 -11.23 -0.86 -19.43
N GLY A 144 -12.28 -1.68 -19.19
CA GLY A 144 -12.18 -2.89 -18.37
C GLY A 144 -11.23 -3.97 -18.91
N GLU A 145 -10.87 -3.93 -20.21
CA GLU A 145 -9.91 -4.86 -20.82
C GLU A 145 -8.45 -4.40 -20.65
N LEU A 146 -8.24 -3.16 -20.22
CA LEU A 146 -6.91 -2.63 -20.00
C LEU A 146 -6.34 -3.08 -18.63
N GLY A 147 -5.04 -3.25 -18.59
CA GLY A 147 -4.33 -3.37 -17.31
C GLY A 147 -4.53 -2.11 -16.44
N ILE A 148 -4.50 -2.28 -15.12
CA ILE A 148 -4.80 -1.20 -14.15
C ILE A 148 -3.92 0.03 -14.37
N GLY A 149 -2.65 -0.15 -14.73
CA GLY A 149 -1.75 0.97 -15.03
C GLY A 149 -2.19 1.79 -16.24
N HIS A 150 -2.66 1.15 -17.30
CA HIS A 150 -3.22 1.86 -18.45
C HIS A 150 -4.54 2.56 -18.10
N GLN A 151 -5.39 1.95 -17.27
CA GLN A 151 -6.60 2.61 -16.76
C GLN A 151 -6.24 3.88 -15.98
N GLN A 152 -5.22 3.85 -15.12
CA GLN A 152 -4.71 5.03 -14.40
C GLN A 152 -4.26 6.13 -15.36
N MET A 153 -3.56 5.77 -16.42
CA MET A 153 -3.13 6.72 -17.45
C MET A 153 -4.31 7.32 -18.23
N VAL A 154 -5.37 6.54 -18.47
CA VAL A 154 -6.63 7.05 -19.06
C VAL A 154 -7.31 8.05 -18.12
N GLU A 155 -7.36 7.77 -16.81
CA GLU A 155 -7.90 8.69 -15.80
C GLU A 155 -7.13 10.01 -15.78
N ILE A 156 -5.80 9.95 -15.83
CA ILE A 156 -4.93 11.14 -15.92
C ILE A 156 -5.20 11.89 -17.23
N ALA A 157 -5.25 11.19 -18.37
CA ALA A 157 -5.55 11.80 -19.67
C ALA A 157 -6.89 12.53 -19.67
N ARG A 158 -7.94 11.94 -19.08
CA ARG A 158 -9.27 12.55 -18.93
C ARG A 158 -9.18 13.87 -18.17
N ASN A 159 -8.41 13.90 -17.09
CA ASN A 159 -8.22 15.12 -16.29
C ASN A 159 -7.36 16.18 -16.98
N LEU A 160 -6.66 15.85 -18.06
CA LEU A 160 -5.88 16.79 -18.86
C LEU A 160 -6.62 17.30 -20.12
N ILE A 161 -7.86 16.90 -20.33
CA ILE A 161 -8.70 17.42 -21.40
C ILE A 161 -9.23 18.78 -20.99
N GLY A 162 -8.96 19.80 -21.82
CA GLY A 162 -9.26 21.21 -21.53
C GLY A 162 -8.18 21.91 -20.71
N ASP A 163 -8.52 23.04 -20.11
CA ASP A 163 -7.59 23.83 -19.31
C ASP A 163 -7.32 23.16 -17.96
N CYS A 164 -6.05 22.97 -17.65
CA CYS A 164 -5.59 22.46 -16.36
C CYS A 164 -4.48 23.38 -15.84
N HIS A 165 -4.73 24.06 -14.73
CA HIS A 165 -3.76 24.97 -14.09
C HIS A 165 -3.31 24.43 -12.74
N VAL A 166 -4.14 23.65 -12.07
CA VAL A 166 -3.83 22.93 -10.83
C VAL A 166 -4.26 21.46 -11.01
N LEU A 167 -3.32 20.54 -10.84
CA LEU A 167 -3.57 19.10 -10.89
C LEU A 167 -3.22 18.47 -9.56
N ILE A 168 -4.18 17.82 -8.94
CA ILE A 168 -3.98 17.04 -7.71
C ILE A 168 -3.92 15.56 -8.08
N LEU A 169 -2.86 14.87 -7.68
CA LEU A 169 -2.64 13.44 -7.88
C LEU A 169 -2.60 12.76 -6.51
N ASP A 170 -3.64 11.98 -6.17
CA ASP A 170 -3.76 11.28 -4.89
C ASP A 170 -3.32 9.83 -5.04
N GLU A 171 -2.11 9.50 -4.54
CA GLU A 171 -1.43 8.20 -4.62
C GLU A 171 -1.42 7.57 -6.03
N PRO A 172 -0.99 8.30 -7.07
CA PRO A 172 -1.18 7.86 -8.46
C PRO A 172 -0.37 6.62 -8.86
N THR A 173 0.60 6.21 -8.05
CA THR A 173 1.51 5.07 -8.33
C THR A 173 1.16 3.80 -7.58
N ALA A 174 0.11 3.79 -6.75
CA ALA A 174 -0.22 2.67 -5.87
C ALA A 174 -0.40 1.33 -6.62
N MET A 175 -0.86 1.37 -7.88
CA MET A 175 -1.14 0.19 -8.70
C MET A 175 -0.28 0.11 -9.97
N LEU A 176 0.73 0.98 -10.12
CA LEU A 176 1.57 1.06 -11.32
C LEU A 176 2.80 0.15 -11.21
N THR A 177 3.18 -0.42 -12.34
CA THR A 177 4.50 -1.06 -12.52
C THR A 177 5.61 0.00 -12.56
N ALA A 178 6.86 -0.40 -12.34
CA ALA A 178 8.01 0.52 -12.38
C ALA A 178 8.10 1.27 -13.74
N ARG A 179 7.79 0.62 -14.85
CA ARG A 179 7.76 1.24 -16.19
C ARG A 179 6.66 2.29 -16.31
N GLU A 180 5.49 2.04 -15.79
CA GLU A 180 4.36 2.98 -15.82
C GLU A 180 4.61 4.19 -14.90
N VAL A 181 5.29 3.97 -13.76
CA VAL A 181 5.75 5.07 -12.89
C VAL A 181 6.69 6.01 -13.63
N GLU A 182 7.65 5.48 -14.41
CA GLU A 182 8.56 6.29 -15.22
C GLU A 182 7.81 7.13 -16.28
N LEU A 183 6.81 6.54 -16.93
CA LEU A 183 5.96 7.26 -17.87
C LEU A 183 5.18 8.38 -17.17
N LEU A 184 4.61 8.11 -16.00
CA LEU A 184 3.90 9.10 -15.21
C LEU A 184 4.82 10.27 -14.83
N PHE A 185 6.03 10.00 -14.34
CA PHE A 185 6.99 11.05 -13.98
C PHE A 185 7.39 11.91 -15.17
N THR A 186 7.55 11.29 -16.33
CA THR A 186 7.79 12.02 -17.58
C THR A 186 6.63 12.98 -17.91
N GLN A 187 5.38 12.56 -17.68
CA GLN A 187 4.22 13.42 -17.91
C GLN A 187 4.12 14.55 -16.88
N ILE A 188 4.40 14.27 -15.61
CA ILE A 188 4.46 15.28 -14.55
C ILE A 188 5.45 16.39 -14.93
N GLU A 189 6.66 16.03 -15.37
CA GLU A 189 7.66 17.01 -15.82
C GLU A 189 7.19 17.85 -17.03
N ARG A 190 6.51 17.22 -18.00
CA ARG A 190 5.93 17.93 -19.15
C ARG A 190 4.86 18.94 -18.73
N LEU A 191 3.99 18.55 -17.78
CA LEU A 191 2.94 19.42 -17.26
C LEU A 191 3.54 20.59 -16.46
N ARG A 192 4.51 20.30 -15.60
CA ARG A 192 5.26 21.29 -14.85
C ARG A 192 5.91 22.33 -15.79
N ALA A 193 6.56 21.86 -16.85
CA ALA A 193 7.19 22.75 -17.85
C ALA A 193 6.17 23.63 -18.60
N ARG A 194 4.89 23.25 -18.65
CA ARG A 194 3.79 24.05 -19.20
C ARG A 194 3.17 25.01 -18.20
N GLY A 195 3.69 25.08 -16.98
CA GLY A 195 3.22 25.97 -15.93
C GLY A 195 2.07 25.41 -15.08
N VAL A 196 1.73 24.12 -15.19
CA VAL A 196 0.73 23.50 -14.31
C VAL A 196 1.29 23.39 -12.89
N ALA A 197 0.54 23.85 -11.89
CA ALA A 197 0.84 23.60 -10.49
C ALA A 197 0.35 22.19 -10.12
N ILE A 198 1.22 21.36 -9.55
CA ILE A 198 0.90 19.96 -9.26
C ILE A 198 0.98 19.71 -7.76
N VAL A 199 -0.07 19.14 -7.16
CA VAL A 199 -0.03 18.59 -5.80
C VAL A 199 0.10 17.08 -5.94
N TYR A 200 1.24 16.55 -5.51
CA TYR A 200 1.54 15.13 -5.57
C TYR A 200 1.47 14.52 -4.18
N ILE A 201 0.48 13.66 -3.96
CA ILE A 201 0.27 12.99 -2.67
C ILE A 201 0.82 11.58 -2.78
N SER A 202 1.79 11.25 -1.94
CA SER A 202 2.32 9.89 -1.82
C SER A 202 2.91 9.69 -0.43
N HIS A 203 2.94 8.45 0.01
CA HIS A 203 3.68 8.02 1.20
C HIS A 203 5.06 7.43 0.84
N ARG A 204 5.39 7.33 -0.46
CA ARG A 204 6.68 6.83 -0.98
C ARG A 204 7.66 7.98 -1.12
N LEU A 205 8.55 8.12 -0.16
CA LEU A 205 9.49 9.26 -0.08
C LEU A 205 10.39 9.39 -1.30
N GLU A 206 10.79 8.27 -1.90
CA GLU A 206 11.64 8.24 -3.09
C GLU A 206 10.95 8.90 -4.29
N GLU A 207 9.63 8.67 -4.44
CA GLU A 207 8.83 9.33 -5.46
C GLU A 207 8.78 10.84 -5.22
N LEU A 208 8.51 11.25 -3.96
CA LEU A 208 8.44 12.65 -3.58
C LEU A 208 9.76 13.38 -3.84
N GLN A 209 10.88 12.80 -3.42
CA GLN A 209 12.22 13.37 -3.63
C GLN A 209 12.58 13.49 -5.12
N ARG A 210 12.05 12.60 -5.95
CA ARG A 210 12.31 12.60 -7.38
C ARG A 210 11.51 13.64 -8.15
N VAL A 211 10.23 13.85 -7.82
CA VAL A 211 9.33 14.69 -8.64
C VAL A 211 9.08 16.06 -8.06
N ALA A 212 9.18 16.26 -6.73
CA ALA A 212 8.76 17.48 -6.07
C ALA A 212 9.93 18.46 -5.84
N GLN A 213 9.62 19.76 -5.89
CA GLN A 213 10.52 20.83 -5.53
C GLN A 213 10.31 21.29 -4.10
N ARG A 214 9.09 21.20 -3.59
CA ARG A 214 8.69 21.63 -2.25
C ARG A 214 7.85 20.54 -1.59
N ILE A 215 7.96 20.45 -0.27
CA ILE A 215 7.21 19.50 0.53
C ILE A 215 6.37 20.22 1.59
N VAL A 216 5.12 19.82 1.68
CA VAL A 216 4.20 20.16 2.76
C VAL A 216 3.90 18.89 3.55
N VAL A 217 4.16 18.93 4.85
CA VAL A 217 3.85 17.83 5.77
C VAL A 217 2.67 18.22 6.64
N LEU A 218 1.61 17.40 6.59
CA LEU A 218 0.48 17.51 7.52
C LEU A 218 0.61 16.47 8.62
N ARG A 219 0.30 16.87 9.86
CA ARG A 219 0.21 16.00 11.02
C ARG A 219 -0.91 16.46 11.94
N ASP A 220 -1.80 15.53 12.33
CA ASP A 220 -2.96 15.79 13.19
C ASP A 220 -3.80 16.98 12.72
N GLY A 221 -4.02 17.09 11.41
CA GLY A 221 -4.79 18.16 10.78
C GLY A 221 -4.09 19.51 10.66
N ARG A 222 -2.81 19.61 11.00
CA ARG A 222 -2.03 20.86 10.97
C ARG A 222 -0.85 20.76 10.03
N LEU A 223 -0.45 21.90 9.48
CA LEU A 223 0.77 22.01 8.69
C LEU A 223 1.98 22.11 9.63
N VAL A 224 2.92 21.17 9.50
CA VAL A 224 4.14 21.11 10.33
C VAL A 224 5.40 21.45 9.56
N CYS A 225 5.38 21.35 8.22
CA CYS A 225 6.51 21.72 7.35
C CYS A 225 5.99 22.22 6.02
N ASP A 226 6.60 23.31 5.50
CA ASP A 226 6.41 23.85 4.14
C ASP A 226 7.74 24.41 3.64
N GLU A 227 8.57 23.56 3.03
CA GLU A 227 9.97 23.86 2.72
C GLU A 227 10.41 23.18 1.41
N PRO A 228 11.53 23.63 0.79
CA PRO A 228 12.16 22.91 -0.32
C PRO A 228 12.53 21.47 0.10
N ILE A 229 12.11 20.49 -0.69
CA ILE A 229 12.28 19.06 -0.34
C ILE A 229 13.76 18.65 -0.23
N GLN A 230 14.65 19.32 -0.97
CA GLN A 230 16.09 19.04 -0.99
C GLN A 230 16.79 19.32 0.35
N ARG A 231 16.12 20.03 1.27
CA ARG A 231 16.66 20.30 2.61
C ARG A 231 16.65 19.09 3.53
N TYR A 232 15.90 18.05 3.17
CA TYR A 232 15.64 16.92 4.05
C TYR A 232 16.12 15.61 3.45
N SER A 233 16.78 14.81 4.27
CA SER A 233 16.99 13.38 4.01
C SER A 233 15.68 12.60 4.15
N SER A 234 15.63 11.38 3.61
CA SER A 234 14.46 10.51 3.78
C SER A 234 14.14 10.25 5.25
N ALA A 235 15.14 10.09 6.12
CA ALA A 235 14.95 9.88 7.56
C ALA A 235 14.34 11.10 8.25
N GLU A 236 14.80 12.31 7.94
CA GLU A 236 14.23 13.56 8.48
C GLU A 236 12.78 13.76 8.02
N LEU A 237 12.46 13.42 6.78
CA LEU A 237 11.08 13.46 6.28
C LEU A 237 10.17 12.51 7.04
N VAL A 238 10.63 11.28 7.31
CA VAL A 238 9.89 10.32 8.14
C VAL A 238 9.65 10.90 9.53
N ASN A 239 10.67 11.49 10.17
CA ASN A 239 10.55 12.10 11.49
C ASN A 239 9.52 13.25 11.52
N LEU A 240 9.50 14.09 10.48
CA LEU A 240 8.50 15.15 10.33
C LEU A 240 7.08 14.59 10.20
N MET A 241 6.91 13.52 9.41
CA MET A 241 5.61 12.89 9.18
C MET A 241 5.06 12.24 10.45
N VAL A 242 5.91 11.52 11.18
CA VAL A 242 5.53 10.70 12.35
C VAL A 242 5.58 11.50 13.66
N GLY A 243 6.34 12.59 13.70
CA GLY A 243 6.42 13.50 14.86
C GLY A 243 7.20 12.97 16.04
N ARG A 244 7.97 11.91 15.84
CA ARG A 244 8.93 11.37 16.81
C ARG A 244 10.23 11.06 16.06
N GLU A 245 11.37 11.18 16.73
CA GLU A 245 12.63 10.69 16.17
C GLU A 245 12.53 9.18 16.03
N LEU A 246 12.25 8.74 14.81
CA LEU A 246 12.45 7.36 14.42
C LEU A 246 13.92 7.28 14.06
N GLY A 247 14.75 6.76 14.97
CA GLY A 247 16.14 6.49 14.69
C GLY A 247 16.26 5.65 13.41
N GLU A 248 17.35 5.81 12.68
CA GLU A 248 17.69 4.97 11.50
C GLU A 248 17.73 3.47 11.84
N HIS A 249 17.77 3.16 13.13
CA HIS A 249 17.69 1.81 13.68
C HIS A 249 16.41 1.65 14.51
N ILE A 250 15.53 0.75 14.07
CA ILE A 250 14.52 0.19 14.97
C ILE A 250 15.31 -0.58 16.02
N ASP A 251 15.18 -0.17 17.29
CA ASP A 251 15.69 -0.99 18.37
C ASP A 251 14.84 -2.26 18.45
N LEU A 252 15.26 -3.27 17.72
CA LEU A 252 14.66 -4.60 17.77
C LEU A 252 14.92 -5.28 19.12
N GLY A 253 15.70 -4.63 19.99
CA GLY A 253 16.16 -5.18 21.27
C GLY A 253 17.14 -6.34 21.09
N ARG A 254 17.88 -6.66 22.15
CA ARG A 254 18.66 -7.93 22.18
C ARG A 254 17.67 -9.08 22.33
N ARG A 255 17.61 -9.96 21.33
CA ARG A 255 16.80 -11.18 21.34
C ARG A 255 17.72 -12.38 21.45
N GLN A 256 17.32 -13.38 22.21
CA GLN A 256 17.98 -14.68 22.21
C GLN A 256 17.30 -15.56 21.17
N ILE A 257 17.98 -15.82 20.07
CA ILE A 257 17.52 -16.79 19.08
C ILE A 257 17.77 -18.19 19.64
N GLY A 258 16.67 -18.92 19.85
CA GLY A 258 16.67 -20.24 20.47
C GLY A 258 16.86 -21.40 19.49
N ALA A 259 16.36 -22.58 19.87
CA ALA A 259 16.35 -23.77 19.03
C ALA A 259 15.32 -23.66 17.90
N PRO A 260 15.46 -24.47 16.81
CA PRO A 260 14.45 -24.56 15.76
C PRO A 260 13.07 -24.89 16.34
N LEU A 261 12.04 -24.15 15.87
CA LEU A 261 10.65 -24.27 16.29
C LEU A 261 9.74 -24.70 15.13
N LEU A 262 10.03 -24.21 13.92
CA LEU A 262 9.39 -24.63 12.67
C LEU A 262 10.45 -25.21 11.74
N LYS A 263 10.21 -26.38 11.18
CA LYS A 263 10.99 -26.95 10.08
C LYS A 263 10.04 -27.26 8.91
N VAL A 264 10.37 -26.75 7.75
CA VAL A 264 9.75 -27.08 6.47
C VAL A 264 10.74 -27.93 5.69
N ASP A 265 10.28 -29.07 5.16
CA ASP A 265 11.14 -30.04 4.47
C ASP A 265 10.57 -30.44 3.13
N GLN A 266 11.27 -30.13 2.04
CA GLN A 266 10.96 -30.49 0.64
C GLN A 266 9.49 -30.20 0.24
N LEU A 267 8.94 -29.06 0.71
CA LEU A 267 7.54 -28.73 0.46
C LEU A 267 7.32 -28.40 -1.02
N CYS A 268 6.33 -29.04 -1.64
CA CYS A 268 6.02 -28.90 -3.06
C CYS A 268 4.54 -28.64 -3.31
N ARG A 269 4.24 -27.80 -4.32
CA ARG A 269 2.92 -27.66 -4.94
C ARG A 269 3.04 -27.14 -6.37
N GLY A 270 2.83 -28.02 -7.32
CA GLY A 270 2.90 -27.69 -8.75
C GLY A 270 4.17 -26.92 -9.10
N ASP A 271 4.00 -25.89 -9.93
CA ASP A 271 5.10 -24.99 -10.34
C ASP A 271 5.33 -23.82 -9.38
N LYS A 272 4.45 -23.61 -8.42
CA LYS A 272 4.47 -22.44 -7.52
C LYS A 272 5.41 -22.59 -6.33
N VAL A 273 5.53 -23.81 -5.79
CA VAL A 273 6.42 -24.14 -4.68
C VAL A 273 7.12 -25.45 -5.00
N ARG A 274 8.45 -25.43 -5.03
CA ARG A 274 9.29 -26.53 -5.55
C ARG A 274 10.39 -26.87 -4.55
N GLU A 275 10.25 -27.97 -3.82
CA GLU A 275 11.26 -28.54 -2.93
C GLU A 275 11.82 -27.51 -1.92
N VAL A 276 10.91 -26.67 -1.37
CA VAL A 276 11.31 -25.61 -0.44
C VAL A 276 11.59 -26.22 0.94
N SER A 277 12.78 -25.96 1.46
CA SER A 277 13.22 -26.40 2.79
C SER A 277 13.88 -25.27 3.54
N PHE A 278 13.47 -25.04 4.79
CA PHE A 278 14.07 -24.09 5.72
C PHE A 278 13.66 -24.40 7.17
N GLU A 279 14.32 -23.74 8.12
CA GLU A 279 13.96 -23.76 9.53
C GLU A 279 13.87 -22.35 10.09
N VAL A 280 12.97 -22.17 11.06
CA VAL A 280 12.83 -20.92 11.82
C VAL A 280 12.93 -21.23 13.31
N ARG A 281 13.69 -20.41 14.01
CA ARG A 281 14.05 -20.60 15.42
C ARG A 281 13.13 -19.80 16.34
N ALA A 282 13.03 -20.23 17.58
CA ALA A 282 12.33 -19.43 18.60
C ALA A 282 13.01 -18.05 18.76
N GLY A 283 12.21 -16.99 18.79
CA GLY A 283 12.71 -15.62 18.89
C GLY A 283 13.28 -15.03 17.60
N GLU A 284 13.17 -15.73 16.48
CA GLU A 284 13.67 -15.31 15.18
C GLU A 284 12.59 -14.61 14.36
N ILE A 285 12.98 -13.56 13.65
CA ILE A 285 12.21 -12.98 12.54
C ILE A 285 12.88 -13.42 11.24
N PHE A 286 12.24 -14.36 10.55
CA PHE A 286 12.72 -14.94 9.30
C PHE A 286 12.00 -14.31 8.12
N GLY A 287 12.72 -13.59 7.26
CA GLY A 287 12.20 -12.95 6.07
C GLY A 287 12.14 -13.89 4.87
N ILE A 288 11.12 -13.74 4.04
CA ILE A 288 11.05 -14.39 2.73
C ILE A 288 10.86 -13.31 1.67
N SER A 289 11.87 -13.12 0.83
CA SER A 289 11.89 -12.20 -0.30
C SER A 289 11.69 -12.94 -1.62
N GLY A 290 11.41 -12.21 -2.70
CA GLY A 290 11.30 -12.71 -4.06
C GLY A 290 10.46 -11.79 -4.94
N LEU A 291 10.54 -11.96 -6.26
CA LEU A 291 9.72 -11.21 -7.21
C LEU A 291 8.23 -11.56 -7.07
N ILE A 292 7.37 -10.71 -7.62
CA ILE A 292 5.92 -10.98 -7.71
C ILE A 292 5.72 -12.30 -8.47
N GLY A 293 4.93 -13.21 -7.90
CA GLY A 293 4.70 -14.54 -8.47
C GLY A 293 5.80 -15.57 -8.16
N ALA A 294 6.76 -15.26 -7.29
CA ALA A 294 7.81 -16.21 -6.88
C ALA A 294 7.32 -17.39 -6.03
N GLY A 295 6.06 -17.36 -5.54
CA GLY A 295 5.48 -18.45 -4.73
C GLY A 295 5.45 -18.17 -3.23
N ARG A 296 5.67 -16.93 -2.79
CA ARG A 296 5.78 -16.54 -1.37
C ARG A 296 4.49 -16.77 -0.59
N THR A 297 3.37 -16.20 -1.06
CA THR A 297 2.03 -16.37 -0.47
C THR A 297 1.61 -17.82 -0.52
N GLU A 298 1.83 -18.51 -1.65
CA GLU A 298 1.53 -19.91 -1.81
C GLU A 298 2.28 -20.78 -0.78
N LEU A 299 3.54 -20.46 -0.49
CA LEU A 299 4.33 -21.15 0.54
C LEU A 299 3.72 -20.96 1.93
N LEU A 300 3.34 -19.72 2.32
CA LEU A 300 2.68 -19.51 3.61
C LEU A 300 1.33 -20.23 3.69
N ARG A 301 0.55 -20.25 2.62
CA ARG A 301 -0.73 -20.96 2.53
C ARG A 301 -0.57 -22.46 2.69
N LEU A 302 0.51 -23.04 2.16
CA LEU A 302 0.85 -24.47 2.35
C LEU A 302 1.20 -24.76 3.82
N ILE A 303 2.02 -23.93 4.45
CA ILE A 303 2.41 -24.09 5.86
C ILE A 303 1.18 -23.97 6.79
N TYR A 304 0.22 -23.11 6.42
CA TYR A 304 -1.02 -22.89 7.16
C TYR A 304 -2.11 -23.91 6.84
N GLY A 305 -1.90 -24.74 5.81
CA GLY A 305 -2.92 -25.73 5.38
C GLY A 305 -4.14 -25.11 4.70
N ALA A 306 -4.06 -23.85 4.24
CA ALA A 306 -5.08 -23.24 3.39
C ALA A 306 -5.06 -23.87 1.99
N ASP A 307 -3.89 -24.34 1.58
CA ASP A 307 -3.66 -25.10 0.37
C ASP A 307 -3.01 -26.44 0.71
N ARG A 308 -3.27 -27.49 -0.09
CA ARG A 308 -2.66 -28.81 0.08
C ARG A 308 -1.31 -28.88 -0.60
N ALA A 309 -0.31 -29.42 0.10
CA ALA A 309 0.97 -29.78 -0.51
C ALA A 309 0.84 -31.07 -1.32
N ASP A 310 1.59 -31.15 -2.42
CA ASP A 310 1.73 -32.38 -3.22
C ASP A 310 2.70 -33.35 -2.54
N SER A 311 3.77 -32.80 -1.93
CA SER A 311 4.77 -33.57 -1.18
C SER A 311 5.51 -32.67 -0.18
N GLY A 312 6.35 -33.28 0.65
CA GLY A 312 7.11 -32.60 1.69
C GLY A 312 6.44 -32.69 3.06
N GLY A 313 7.02 -32.02 4.06
CA GLY A 313 6.54 -32.11 5.42
C GLY A 313 6.81 -30.86 6.25
N ILE A 314 6.10 -30.78 7.37
CA ILE A 314 6.23 -29.71 8.36
C ILE A 314 6.48 -30.36 9.73
N ALA A 315 7.42 -29.82 10.49
CA ALA A 315 7.66 -30.23 11.87
C ALA A 315 7.66 -29.00 12.79
N LEU A 316 7.09 -29.15 13.97
CA LEU A 316 6.90 -28.09 14.98
C LEU A 316 7.38 -28.52 16.36
N GLY A 317 7.74 -27.54 17.17
CA GLY A 317 8.09 -27.76 18.58
C GLY A 317 9.60 -27.86 18.82
N GLN A 318 9.99 -28.10 20.06
CA GLN A 318 11.37 -28.21 20.52
C GLN A 318 11.59 -29.52 21.29
N PRO A 319 12.17 -30.56 20.66
CA PRO A 319 12.64 -30.64 19.27
C PRO A 319 11.47 -30.69 18.27
N PRO A 320 11.69 -30.26 17.00
CA PRO A 320 10.65 -30.31 15.98
C PRO A 320 10.16 -31.73 15.71
N GLN A 321 8.84 -31.93 15.81
CA GLN A 321 8.15 -33.19 15.51
C GLN A 321 7.24 -33.02 14.30
N ALA A 322 7.19 -34.04 13.45
CA ALA A 322 6.35 -34.01 12.24
C ALA A 322 4.87 -33.80 12.61
N VAL A 323 4.22 -32.86 11.94
CA VAL A 323 2.80 -32.55 12.11
C VAL A 323 2.07 -32.64 10.78
N SER A 324 0.83 -33.16 10.81
CA SER A 324 -0.02 -33.15 9.62
C SER A 324 -0.87 -31.88 9.61
N ILE A 325 -0.63 -31.03 8.63
CA ILE A 325 -1.37 -29.78 8.43
C ILE A 325 -2.18 -29.92 7.13
N ASP A 326 -3.43 -30.33 7.25
CA ASP A 326 -4.36 -30.53 6.13
C ASP A 326 -5.43 -29.44 6.01
N SER A 327 -5.47 -28.53 6.98
CA SER A 327 -6.46 -27.46 7.05
C SER A 327 -5.99 -26.31 7.95
N PRO A 328 -6.50 -25.07 7.78
CA PRO A 328 -6.24 -23.95 8.70
C PRO A 328 -6.57 -24.29 10.16
N LYS A 329 -7.62 -25.09 10.39
CA LYS A 329 -8.00 -25.55 11.73
C LYS A 329 -6.93 -26.46 12.36
N ALA A 330 -6.29 -27.33 11.58
CA ALA A 330 -5.17 -28.16 12.02
C ALA A 330 -3.95 -27.30 12.34
N ALA A 331 -3.60 -26.32 11.48
CA ALA A 331 -2.51 -25.37 11.71
C ALA A 331 -2.67 -24.61 13.03
N VAL A 332 -3.85 -24.04 13.26
CA VAL A 332 -4.15 -23.29 14.49
C VAL A 332 -4.08 -24.19 15.73
N ARG A 333 -4.53 -25.44 15.66
CA ARG A 333 -4.37 -26.41 16.76
C ARG A 333 -2.92 -26.78 17.02
N ALA A 334 -2.10 -26.80 15.97
CA ALA A 334 -0.67 -27.06 16.06
C ALA A 334 0.14 -25.82 16.52
N GLY A 335 -0.51 -24.66 16.70
CA GLY A 335 0.13 -23.43 17.15
C GLY A 335 0.69 -22.56 16.03
N ILE A 336 0.16 -22.65 14.80
CA ILE A 336 0.49 -21.78 13.67
C ILE A 336 -0.66 -20.82 13.43
N ALA A 337 -0.36 -19.53 13.23
CA ALA A 337 -1.32 -18.51 12.79
C ALA A 337 -0.84 -17.86 11.49
N LEU A 338 -1.78 -17.44 10.64
CA LEU A 338 -1.53 -16.68 9.41
C LEU A 338 -2.20 -15.31 9.46
N ILE A 339 -1.41 -14.29 9.26
CA ILE A 339 -1.82 -12.91 9.05
C ILE A 339 -1.73 -12.68 7.54
N THR A 340 -2.90 -12.66 6.89
CA THR A 340 -3.03 -12.60 5.41
C THR A 340 -2.73 -11.21 4.84
N GLU A 341 -2.28 -11.16 3.58
CA GLU A 341 -2.12 -9.93 2.80
C GLU A 341 -3.47 -9.21 2.60
N ASP A 342 -4.51 -9.97 2.20
CA ASP A 342 -5.87 -9.41 1.99
C ASP A 342 -6.66 -9.34 3.30
N ARG A 343 -6.33 -8.33 4.12
CA ARG A 343 -7.04 -8.12 5.39
C ARG A 343 -8.52 -7.81 5.21
N LYS A 344 -8.93 -7.19 4.06
CA LYS A 344 -10.31 -6.78 3.81
C LYS A 344 -11.18 -7.94 3.32
N GLY A 345 -10.65 -8.81 2.49
CA GLY A 345 -11.38 -9.96 1.94
C GLY A 345 -11.28 -11.21 2.79
N GLU A 346 -10.09 -11.48 3.38
CA GLU A 346 -9.82 -12.72 4.12
C GLU A 346 -9.57 -12.49 5.62
N GLY A 347 -9.05 -11.31 5.99
CA GLY A 347 -8.56 -11.04 7.34
C GLY A 347 -9.64 -10.56 8.31
N LEU A 348 -10.62 -9.76 7.90
CA LEU A 348 -11.56 -9.06 8.77
C LEU A 348 -13.00 -9.15 8.28
N LEU A 349 -13.93 -9.19 9.22
CA LEU A 349 -15.35 -8.93 8.98
C LEU A 349 -15.58 -7.43 9.13
N LEU A 350 -15.43 -6.66 8.03
CA LEU A 350 -15.40 -5.18 8.04
C LEU A 350 -16.66 -4.54 8.61
N THR A 351 -17.81 -5.20 8.51
CA THR A 351 -19.10 -4.72 9.02
C THR A 351 -19.35 -5.06 10.49
N GLN A 352 -18.44 -5.83 11.10
CA GLN A 352 -18.54 -6.26 12.50
C GLN A 352 -17.66 -5.39 13.41
N SER A 353 -17.94 -5.47 14.71
CA SER A 353 -17.18 -4.77 15.75
C SER A 353 -15.74 -5.29 15.89
N ILE A 354 -14.89 -4.53 16.55
CA ILE A 354 -13.55 -4.97 16.96
C ILE A 354 -13.66 -6.21 17.84
N SER A 355 -14.62 -6.24 18.79
CA SER A 355 -14.80 -7.36 19.71
C SER A 355 -15.11 -8.65 18.96
N ALA A 356 -16.07 -8.63 18.05
CA ALA A 356 -16.43 -9.79 17.23
C ALA A 356 -15.23 -10.28 16.39
N ASN A 357 -14.48 -9.36 15.78
CA ASN A 357 -13.30 -9.70 14.98
C ASN A 357 -12.17 -10.34 15.80
N ILE A 358 -11.89 -9.86 17.00
CA ILE A 358 -10.86 -10.45 17.88
C ILE A 358 -11.32 -11.80 18.42
N ALA A 359 -12.59 -11.91 18.86
CA ALA A 359 -13.15 -13.14 19.42
C ALA A 359 -13.15 -14.32 18.43
N LEU A 360 -13.25 -14.07 17.12
CA LEU A 360 -13.17 -15.11 16.08
C LEU A 360 -11.91 -15.98 16.18
N GLY A 361 -10.81 -15.41 16.65
CA GLY A 361 -9.57 -16.18 16.86
C GLY A 361 -9.70 -17.24 17.94
N ASN A 362 -10.52 -17.01 18.96
CA ASN A 362 -10.68 -17.91 20.11
C ASN A 362 -12.11 -17.90 20.67
N LEU A 363 -13.09 -18.31 19.87
CA LEU A 363 -14.49 -18.39 20.29
C LEU A 363 -14.69 -19.23 21.55
N GLY A 364 -13.84 -20.25 21.77
CA GLY A 364 -13.91 -21.09 22.98
C GLY A 364 -13.66 -20.32 24.28
N ALA A 365 -12.82 -19.29 24.25
CA ALA A 365 -12.53 -18.47 25.42
C ALA A 365 -13.68 -17.53 25.82
N VAL A 366 -14.56 -17.22 24.88
CA VAL A 366 -15.70 -16.30 25.05
C VAL A 366 -17.06 -17.00 24.95
N SER A 367 -17.07 -18.35 25.07
CA SER A 367 -18.30 -19.14 24.99
C SER A 367 -18.48 -19.98 26.27
N ARG A 368 -19.71 -20.02 26.77
CA ARG A 368 -20.14 -20.92 27.86
C ARG A 368 -21.26 -21.80 27.36
N ALA A 369 -21.09 -23.12 27.43
CA ALA A 369 -22.07 -24.11 26.96
C ALA A 369 -22.55 -23.89 25.51
N GLY A 370 -21.64 -23.38 24.63
CA GLY A 370 -21.97 -23.11 23.23
C GLY A 370 -22.64 -21.74 22.95
N VAL A 371 -22.87 -20.95 23.99
CA VAL A 371 -23.42 -19.58 23.87
C VAL A 371 -22.30 -18.58 24.07
N LEU A 372 -22.24 -17.54 23.20
CA LEU A 372 -21.27 -16.44 23.34
C LEU A 372 -21.62 -15.60 24.58
N ASP A 373 -20.60 -15.32 25.38
CA ASP A 373 -20.66 -14.42 26.53
C ASP A 373 -20.18 -13.04 26.07
N ALA A 374 -21.11 -12.09 25.94
CA ALA A 374 -20.84 -10.74 25.42
C ALA A 374 -19.87 -9.94 26.29
N GLU A 375 -19.92 -10.15 27.63
CA GLU A 375 -18.99 -9.48 28.56
C GLU A 375 -17.58 -10.05 28.43
N ALA A 376 -17.44 -11.37 28.28
CA ALA A 376 -16.16 -12.03 28.05
C ALA A 376 -15.57 -11.61 26.69
N GLU A 377 -16.39 -11.51 25.65
CA GLU A 377 -15.99 -11.02 24.32
C GLU A 377 -15.47 -9.58 24.39
N LYS A 378 -16.23 -8.69 25.05
CA LYS A 378 -15.84 -7.29 25.22
C LYS A 378 -14.55 -7.15 26.02
N ALA A 379 -14.43 -7.85 27.15
CA ALA A 379 -13.24 -7.82 28.01
C ALA A 379 -11.98 -8.32 27.27
N LEU A 380 -12.11 -9.37 26.44
CA LEU A 380 -11.05 -9.88 25.57
C LEU A 380 -10.61 -8.81 24.57
N ALA A 381 -11.56 -8.15 23.90
CA ALA A 381 -11.25 -7.12 22.94
C ALA A 381 -10.59 -5.88 23.58
N GLU A 382 -11.05 -5.46 24.76
CA GLU A 382 -10.48 -4.31 25.48
C GLU A 382 -9.01 -4.58 25.88
N ARG A 383 -8.68 -5.80 26.33
CA ARG A 383 -7.28 -6.19 26.58
C ARG A 383 -6.42 -6.07 25.32
N GLN A 384 -6.93 -6.56 24.16
CA GLN A 384 -6.19 -6.49 22.89
C GLN A 384 -6.08 -5.07 22.35
N ILE A 385 -7.11 -4.23 22.51
CA ILE A 385 -7.07 -2.81 22.14
C ILE A 385 -5.93 -2.13 22.90
N GLN A 386 -5.80 -2.38 24.21
CA GLN A 386 -4.72 -1.82 25.03
C GLN A 386 -3.34 -2.38 24.66
N ALA A 387 -3.21 -3.70 24.56
CA ALA A 387 -1.95 -4.37 24.27
C ALA A 387 -1.39 -3.97 22.89
N MET A 388 -2.26 -3.86 21.88
CA MET A 388 -1.89 -3.48 20.52
C MET A 388 -1.90 -1.97 20.29
N ARG A 389 -2.30 -1.17 21.29
CA ARG A 389 -2.49 0.29 21.16
C ARG A 389 -3.35 0.62 19.95
N ILE A 390 -4.51 -0.07 19.81
CA ILE A 390 -5.46 0.18 18.72
C ILE A 390 -6.16 1.50 19.00
N ARG A 391 -6.06 2.45 18.08
CA ARG A 391 -6.77 3.73 18.16
C ARG A 391 -8.22 3.49 17.71
N SER A 392 -9.15 3.46 18.66
CA SER A 392 -10.57 3.21 18.44
C SER A 392 -11.43 3.95 19.45
N ALA A 393 -12.72 4.12 19.17
CA ALA A 393 -13.72 4.63 20.10
C ALA A 393 -14.16 3.57 21.14
N GLY A 394 -13.65 2.33 21.05
CA GLY A 394 -13.94 1.22 21.95
C GLY A 394 -14.20 -0.09 21.21
N ALA A 395 -14.39 -1.18 21.97
CA ALA A 395 -14.52 -2.54 21.45
C ALA A 395 -15.70 -2.75 20.47
N GLN A 396 -16.75 -1.94 20.58
CA GLN A 396 -17.95 -2.03 19.74
C GLN A 396 -17.84 -1.25 18.42
N GLN A 397 -16.75 -0.49 18.21
CA GLN A 397 -16.56 0.22 16.95
C GLN A 397 -16.44 -0.77 15.79
N VAL A 398 -17.08 -0.45 14.65
CA VAL A 398 -17.01 -1.23 13.42
C VAL A 398 -15.59 -1.17 12.84
N VAL A 399 -15.01 -2.33 12.54
CA VAL A 399 -13.60 -2.41 12.07
C VAL A 399 -13.40 -1.69 10.75
N GLY A 400 -14.40 -1.64 9.88
CA GLY A 400 -14.34 -0.93 8.61
C GLY A 400 -14.05 0.57 8.73
N GLU A 401 -14.33 1.19 9.88
CA GLU A 401 -14.10 2.60 10.15
C GLU A 401 -12.67 2.91 10.63
N LEU A 402 -11.90 1.88 10.97
CA LEU A 402 -10.52 2.02 11.43
C LEU A 402 -9.57 2.32 10.27
N SER A 403 -8.47 3.04 10.57
CA SER A 403 -7.34 3.17 9.65
C SER A 403 -6.70 1.81 9.36
N GLY A 404 -6.04 1.68 8.19
CA GLY A 404 -5.40 0.43 7.78
C GLY A 404 -4.43 -0.15 8.80
N GLY A 405 -3.64 0.67 9.47
CA GLY A 405 -2.72 0.23 10.53
C GLY A 405 -3.46 -0.33 11.76
N ASN A 406 -4.59 0.29 12.17
CA ASN A 406 -5.40 -0.22 13.27
C ASN A 406 -6.16 -1.49 12.88
N GLN A 407 -6.65 -1.61 11.64
CA GLN A 407 -7.20 -2.85 11.10
C GLN A 407 -6.18 -4.00 11.17
N GLN A 408 -4.92 -3.74 10.78
CA GLN A 408 -3.84 -4.73 10.86
C GLN A 408 -3.58 -5.17 12.30
N LYS A 409 -3.58 -4.24 13.25
CA LYS A 409 -3.46 -4.54 14.69
C LYS A 409 -4.61 -5.42 15.20
N VAL A 410 -5.85 -5.23 14.69
CA VAL A 410 -6.98 -6.12 15.01
C VAL A 410 -6.75 -7.54 14.50
N VAL A 411 -6.26 -7.70 13.25
CA VAL A 411 -5.92 -9.02 12.70
C VAL A 411 -4.87 -9.72 13.55
N ILE A 412 -3.80 -9.02 13.94
CA ILE A 412 -2.73 -9.58 14.78
C ILE A 412 -3.29 -9.92 16.17
N GLY A 413 -4.02 -9.00 16.80
CA GLY A 413 -4.63 -9.18 18.13
C GLY A 413 -5.54 -10.41 18.20
N ARG A 414 -6.25 -10.76 17.13
CA ARG A 414 -7.04 -11.99 17.03
C ARG A 414 -6.23 -13.24 17.34
N TRP A 415 -4.98 -13.31 16.87
CA TRP A 415 -4.13 -14.50 17.01
C TRP A 415 -3.32 -14.53 18.30
N LEU A 416 -3.15 -13.38 18.97
CA LEU A 416 -2.39 -13.33 20.22
C LEU A 416 -3.14 -13.96 21.42
N GLU A 417 -4.47 -14.01 21.37
CA GLU A 417 -5.29 -14.72 22.36
C GLU A 417 -5.21 -16.27 22.23
N ARG A 418 -4.56 -16.75 21.19
CA ARG A 418 -4.17 -18.14 21.08
C ARG A 418 -2.67 -18.27 21.31
N ASP A 419 -2.26 -19.31 21.96
CA ASP A 419 -0.84 -19.61 22.20
C ASP A 419 -0.16 -20.14 20.93
N CYS A 420 -0.27 -19.39 19.82
CA CYS A 420 0.44 -19.70 18.60
C CYS A 420 1.93 -19.38 18.78
N GLN A 421 2.77 -20.40 18.56
CA GLN A 421 4.21 -20.25 18.66
C GLN A 421 4.85 -19.83 17.34
N VAL A 422 4.19 -20.11 16.21
CA VAL A 422 4.63 -19.75 14.86
C VAL A 422 3.62 -18.77 14.27
N LEU A 423 4.08 -17.61 13.86
CA LEU A 423 3.25 -16.58 13.25
C LEU A 423 3.76 -16.28 11.82
N LEU A 424 2.88 -16.49 10.85
CA LEU A 424 3.14 -16.23 9.43
C LEU A 424 2.53 -14.89 9.06
N PHE A 425 3.33 -13.98 8.54
CA PHE A 425 2.92 -12.64 8.12
C PHE A 425 3.08 -12.50 6.61
N ASP A 426 1.98 -12.34 5.90
CA ASP A 426 1.99 -12.07 4.46
C ASP A 426 1.75 -10.58 4.22
N GLU A 427 2.78 -9.87 3.75
CA GLU A 427 2.76 -8.42 3.48
C GLU A 427 2.17 -7.59 4.64
N PRO A 428 2.69 -7.70 5.89
CA PRO A 428 2.03 -7.16 7.08
C PRO A 428 1.87 -5.65 7.08
N THR A 429 2.61 -4.93 6.25
CA THR A 429 2.60 -3.46 6.20
C THR A 429 2.07 -2.91 4.89
N ARG A 430 1.49 -3.75 4.02
CA ARG A 430 0.93 -3.32 2.75
C ARG A 430 -0.28 -2.41 2.95
N GLY A 431 -0.25 -1.23 2.29
CA GLY A 431 -1.35 -0.27 2.34
C GLY A 431 -1.58 0.35 3.71
N ILE A 432 -0.54 0.44 4.54
CA ILE A 432 -0.55 1.22 5.79
C ILE A 432 0.46 2.36 5.70
N ASP A 433 0.25 3.40 6.50
CA ASP A 433 1.15 4.56 6.54
C ASP A 433 2.49 4.26 7.22
N VAL A 434 3.45 5.16 7.01
CA VAL A 434 4.83 4.99 7.52
C VAL A 434 4.86 4.85 9.03
N GLY A 435 4.10 5.67 9.77
CA GLY A 435 4.08 5.61 11.24
C GLY A 435 3.52 4.27 11.74
N ALA A 436 2.43 3.78 11.12
CA ALA A 436 1.84 2.50 11.47
C ALA A 436 2.77 1.32 11.10
N LYS A 437 3.59 1.41 10.03
CA LYS A 437 4.62 0.41 9.72
C LYS A 437 5.57 0.20 10.89
N PHE A 438 6.10 1.30 11.44
CA PHE A 438 7.02 1.22 12.59
C PHE A 438 6.36 0.66 13.85
N ASP A 439 5.07 0.95 14.08
CA ASP A 439 4.32 0.32 15.16
C ASP A 439 4.24 -1.21 14.98
N ILE A 440 3.99 -1.68 13.74
CA ILE A 440 3.98 -3.12 13.42
C ILE A 440 5.38 -3.73 13.61
N TYR A 441 6.46 -3.07 13.17
CA TYR A 441 7.82 -3.56 13.38
C TYR A 441 8.16 -3.72 14.86
N GLY A 442 7.78 -2.73 15.68
CA GLY A 442 7.93 -2.82 17.14
C GLY A 442 7.15 -3.99 17.74
N LEU A 443 5.94 -4.26 17.23
CA LEU A 443 5.13 -5.40 17.63
C LEU A 443 5.78 -6.73 17.22
N LEU A 444 6.29 -6.87 15.99
CA LEU A 444 7.01 -8.07 15.55
C LEU A 444 8.23 -8.34 16.43
N ALA A 445 9.00 -7.30 16.76
CA ALA A 445 10.15 -7.40 17.65
C ALA A 445 9.75 -7.88 19.07
N GLU A 446 8.60 -7.38 19.59
CA GLU A 446 8.08 -7.82 20.90
C GLU A 446 7.66 -9.29 20.88
N LEU A 447 6.96 -9.73 19.84
CA LEU A 447 6.54 -11.13 19.68
C LEU A 447 7.76 -12.06 19.58
N ALA A 448 8.79 -11.65 18.85
CA ALA A 448 10.04 -12.39 18.78
C ALA A 448 10.76 -12.44 20.14
N ARG A 449 10.77 -11.33 20.91
CA ARG A 449 11.31 -11.34 22.30
C ARG A 449 10.58 -12.31 23.23
N GLN A 450 9.29 -12.52 23.01
CA GLN A 450 8.49 -13.54 23.71
C GLN A 450 8.81 -14.98 23.28
N GLY A 451 9.78 -15.18 22.38
CA GLY A 451 10.22 -16.50 21.92
C GLY A 451 9.40 -17.08 20.77
N LYS A 452 8.47 -16.33 20.17
CA LYS A 452 7.71 -16.79 19.01
C LYS A 452 8.59 -16.82 17.76
N ALA A 453 8.37 -17.77 16.86
CA ALA A 453 9.01 -17.84 15.55
C ALA A 453 8.14 -17.05 14.55
N LEU A 454 8.72 -16.06 13.89
CA LEU A 454 8.01 -15.21 12.93
C LEU A 454 8.53 -15.46 11.52
N VAL A 455 7.63 -15.72 10.58
CA VAL A 455 7.93 -15.75 9.15
C VAL A 455 7.28 -14.54 8.52
N VAL A 456 8.06 -13.68 7.90
CA VAL A 456 7.58 -12.42 7.30
C VAL A 456 7.86 -12.43 5.81
N VAL A 457 6.79 -12.41 5.01
CA VAL A 457 6.86 -12.18 3.56
C VAL A 457 6.65 -10.70 3.31
N SER A 458 7.52 -10.06 2.53
CA SER A 458 7.32 -8.70 2.05
C SER A 458 7.87 -8.53 0.63
N SER A 459 7.18 -7.70 -0.15
CA SER A 459 7.64 -7.20 -1.44
C SER A 459 8.63 -6.03 -1.29
N ASP A 460 8.65 -5.39 -0.11
CA ASP A 460 9.60 -4.34 0.24
C ASP A 460 10.86 -4.94 0.86
N LEU A 461 11.91 -5.06 0.03
CA LEU A 461 13.18 -5.65 0.46
C LEU A 461 13.83 -4.88 1.61
N ARG A 462 13.65 -3.54 1.65
CA ARG A 462 14.20 -2.70 2.73
C ARG A 462 13.52 -2.98 4.06
N GLU A 463 12.21 -3.28 4.03
CA GLU A 463 11.49 -3.72 5.21
C GLU A 463 12.11 -4.99 5.80
N LEU A 464 12.31 -6.02 4.96
CA LEU A 464 12.93 -7.26 5.41
C LEU A 464 14.36 -7.05 5.95
N MET A 465 15.17 -6.25 5.24
CA MET A 465 16.54 -5.91 5.70
C MET A 465 16.54 -5.19 7.05
N LEU A 466 15.50 -4.41 7.33
CA LEU A 466 15.37 -3.65 8.57
C LEU A 466 15.01 -4.55 9.77
N ILE A 467 14.07 -5.49 9.60
CA ILE A 467 13.46 -6.22 10.72
C ILE A 467 13.93 -7.67 10.88
N CYS A 468 14.40 -8.34 9.81
CA CYS A 468 14.69 -9.78 9.83
C CYS A 468 16.09 -10.10 10.36
N ASP A 469 16.26 -11.29 10.93
CA ASP A 469 17.53 -11.87 11.35
C ASP A 469 18.20 -12.66 10.21
N ARG A 470 17.38 -13.33 9.40
CA ARG A 470 17.76 -13.99 8.15
C ARG A 470 16.71 -13.72 7.09
N ILE A 471 17.14 -13.68 5.83
CA ILE A 471 16.26 -13.52 4.67
C ILE A 471 16.51 -14.67 3.69
N ALA A 472 15.48 -15.48 3.45
CA ALA A 472 15.45 -16.44 2.36
C ALA A 472 14.91 -15.77 1.09
N VAL A 473 15.47 -16.13 -0.06
CA VAL A 473 15.06 -15.59 -1.35
C VAL A 473 14.41 -16.69 -2.19
N LEU A 474 13.11 -16.50 -2.53
CA LEU A 474 12.41 -17.36 -3.47
C LEU A 474 12.53 -16.81 -4.89
N SER A 475 12.79 -17.69 -5.84
CA SER A 475 12.80 -17.38 -7.27
C SER A 475 12.18 -18.54 -8.06
N ALA A 476 11.14 -18.26 -8.84
CA ALA A 476 10.42 -19.24 -9.66
C ALA A 476 10.01 -20.52 -8.87
N GLY A 477 9.51 -20.33 -7.65
CA GLY A 477 9.02 -21.40 -6.77
C GLY A 477 10.10 -22.15 -5.98
N ARG A 478 11.38 -21.82 -6.11
CA ARG A 478 12.49 -22.45 -5.39
C ARG A 478 13.12 -21.49 -4.39
N LEU A 479 13.57 -22.00 -3.24
CA LEU A 479 14.43 -21.26 -2.35
C LEU A 479 15.85 -21.30 -2.94
N ILE A 480 16.38 -20.13 -3.27
CA ILE A 480 17.69 -19.99 -3.92
C ILE A 480 18.79 -19.94 -2.88
N ASP A 481 18.64 -19.08 -1.87
CA ASP A 481 19.63 -18.90 -0.81
C ASP A 481 18.98 -18.29 0.44
N THR A 482 19.71 -18.34 1.58
CA THR A 482 19.32 -17.72 2.83
C THR A 482 20.47 -16.91 3.39
N PHE A 483 20.27 -15.61 3.53
CA PHE A 483 21.27 -14.65 3.97
C PHE A 483 21.04 -14.29 5.44
N ALA A 484 22.10 -14.28 6.24
CA ALA A 484 22.05 -13.81 7.62
C ALA A 484 22.22 -12.28 7.69
N ARG A 485 21.70 -11.66 8.75
CA ARG A 485 21.92 -10.24 9.05
C ARG A 485 23.42 -9.93 9.01
N ASP A 486 23.79 -8.75 8.53
CA ASP A 486 25.17 -8.26 8.33
C ASP A 486 25.98 -8.96 7.23
N HIS A 487 25.40 -9.97 6.56
CA HIS A 487 26.00 -10.69 5.43
C HIS A 487 25.21 -10.56 4.13
N TRP A 488 24.28 -9.60 4.03
CA TRP A 488 23.52 -9.32 2.81
C TRP A 488 23.78 -7.90 2.28
N SER A 489 23.65 -7.76 0.97
CA SER A 489 23.42 -6.46 0.32
C SER A 489 22.14 -6.51 -0.49
N GLN A 490 21.56 -5.35 -0.78
CA GLN A 490 20.38 -5.28 -1.62
C GLN A 490 20.59 -5.93 -2.98
N ASP A 491 21.78 -5.74 -3.58
CA ASP A 491 22.13 -6.30 -4.88
C ASP A 491 22.23 -7.84 -4.85
N GLN A 492 22.78 -8.42 -3.78
CA GLN A 492 22.84 -9.88 -3.61
C GLN A 492 21.44 -10.49 -3.51
N LEU A 493 20.55 -9.89 -2.72
CA LEU A 493 19.19 -10.36 -2.56
C LEU A 493 18.38 -10.23 -3.88
N LEU A 494 18.58 -9.13 -4.61
CA LEU A 494 17.96 -8.95 -5.95
C LEU A 494 18.52 -9.95 -6.96
N ALA A 495 19.84 -10.17 -7.00
CA ALA A 495 20.46 -11.16 -7.90
C ALA A 495 19.89 -12.57 -7.65
N ALA A 496 19.74 -12.97 -6.37
CA ALA A 496 19.12 -14.23 -5.99
C ALA A 496 17.65 -14.32 -6.45
N ALA A 497 16.89 -13.22 -6.34
CA ALA A 497 15.49 -13.17 -6.76
C ALA A 497 15.30 -13.37 -8.27
N PHE A 498 16.28 -12.98 -9.10
CA PHE A 498 16.27 -13.18 -10.55
C PHE A 498 16.85 -14.53 -10.99
N ALA A 499 17.68 -15.19 -10.17
CA ALA A 499 18.45 -16.37 -10.58
C ALA A 499 17.60 -17.56 -11.09
N GLY A 500 16.42 -17.79 -10.50
CA GLY A 500 15.54 -18.89 -10.90
C GLY A 500 14.85 -18.65 -12.25
N TYR A 501 14.56 -17.39 -12.58
CA TYR A 501 13.95 -17.01 -13.86
C TYR A 501 14.95 -17.12 -15.00
N GLN A 502 16.21 -16.70 -14.80
CA GLN A 502 17.29 -16.84 -15.80
C GLN A 502 17.56 -18.30 -16.17
N LYS A 503 17.57 -19.21 -15.18
CA LYS A 503 17.71 -20.66 -15.43
C LYS A 503 16.53 -21.24 -16.18
N ARG A 504 15.32 -20.77 -15.92
CA ARG A 504 14.11 -21.22 -16.59
C ARG A 504 14.08 -20.79 -18.07
N ASP A 505 14.47 -19.56 -18.37
CA ASP A 505 14.55 -19.05 -19.74
C ASP A 505 15.62 -19.77 -20.54
N ALA A 506 16.77 -20.07 -19.95
CA ALA A 506 17.83 -20.88 -20.59
C ALA A 506 17.34 -22.29 -20.96
N LEU A 507 16.59 -22.96 -20.06
CA LEU A 507 16.02 -24.28 -20.31
C LEU A 507 14.94 -24.27 -21.39
N LEU A 508 14.16 -23.21 -21.49
CA LEU A 508 13.13 -23.05 -22.54
C LEU A 508 13.75 -22.78 -23.91
N HIS A 509 14.90 -22.07 -23.96
CA HIS A 509 15.65 -21.86 -25.20
C HIS A 509 16.36 -23.14 -25.68
N ASP A 510 16.86 -23.98 -24.78
CA ASP A 510 17.47 -25.28 -25.14
C ASP A 510 16.42 -26.33 -25.56
N ALA A 511 15.17 -26.22 -25.07
CA ALA A 511 14.07 -27.12 -25.41
C ALA A 511 13.34 -26.76 -26.72
N ALA A 512 13.61 -25.60 -27.31
CA ALA A 512 13.05 -25.23 -28.62
C ALA A 512 13.64 -26.12 -29.70
N PRO A 513 12.84 -26.90 -30.48
CA PRO A 513 13.37 -27.73 -31.52
C PRO A 513 14.09 -26.84 -32.55
N ARG A 514 15.39 -27.15 -32.79
CA ARG A 514 16.11 -26.58 -33.92
C ARG A 514 15.34 -27.02 -35.18
N MET A 515 14.50 -26.13 -35.68
CA MET A 515 13.96 -26.29 -37.04
C MET A 515 15.15 -26.20 -38.00
N ASN A 516 15.58 -27.36 -38.45
CA ASN A 516 16.62 -27.52 -39.47
C ASN A 516 16.16 -26.77 -40.72
N ALA A 517 17.11 -26.01 -41.25
CA ALA A 517 17.07 -25.41 -42.58
C ALA A 517 16.94 -26.48 -43.71
#